data_c81ff8c364a9ef9961d5f61c8755a7ad
#
_entry.id   c81ff8c364a9ef9961d5f61c8755a7ad
#
_cell.length_a   1.000
_cell.length_b   1.000
_cell.length_c   1.000
_cell.angle_alpha   90.00
_cell.angle_beta   90.00
_cell.angle_gamma   90.00
#
_symmetry.space_group_name_H-M   'P 1'
#
loop_
_entity.id
_entity.type
_entity.pdbx_description
1 polymer ?
#
loop_
_entity_poly.entity_id
_entity_poly.type
_entity_poly.pdbx_seq_one_letter_code
_entity_poly.pdbx_strand_id
1 'polypeptide(L)'
;MLGRLNHVAIAVPDLSKGAEIYRTMLGATVSSPRVEPEHGVTVVFVELPNTKIELLEPLGENSPIRSFLEKNPSGGIHHICYEVADIYDARDKLKAAGARVLGDGTPKIGAHGKPVLFLHPKDFCGTLVELEQA
;
A
#
# COMPACT_ATOMS: atom_id res chain seq x y z
N MET A 1 -10.98 8.48 -14.15
CA MET A 1 -10.23 7.22 -13.89
C MET A 1 -10.26 6.84 -12.43
N LEU A 2 -9.84 7.73 -11.53
CA LEU A 2 -9.78 7.40 -10.09
C LEU A 2 -11.16 7.36 -9.45
N GLY A 3 -11.39 6.30 -8.68
CA GLY A 3 -12.52 6.16 -7.80
C GLY A 3 -12.19 6.61 -6.38
N ARG A 4 -12.48 5.75 -5.40
CA ARG A 4 -12.30 6.05 -3.99
C ARG A 4 -10.82 5.96 -3.58
N LEU A 5 -10.46 6.70 -2.53
CA LEU A 5 -9.23 6.44 -1.79
C LEU A 5 -9.42 5.12 -1.01
N ASN A 6 -8.69 4.08 -1.41
CA ASN A 6 -8.81 2.78 -0.76
C ASN A 6 -8.09 2.77 0.59
N HIS A 7 -6.83 3.20 0.62
CA HIS A 7 -6.07 3.30 1.86
C HIS A 7 -4.83 4.18 1.72
N VAL A 8 -4.30 4.59 2.85
CA VAL A 8 -2.95 5.15 2.99
C VAL A 8 -2.12 4.11 3.73
N ALA A 9 -0.98 3.74 3.18
CA ALA A 9 -0.11 2.73 3.75
C ALA A 9 1.08 3.37 4.48
N ILE A 10 1.30 2.94 5.70
CA ILE A 10 2.40 3.39 6.55
C ILE A 10 3.30 2.20 6.85
N ALA A 11 4.57 2.30 6.46
CA ALA A 11 5.58 1.31 6.83
C ALA A 11 6.03 1.57 8.27
N VAL A 12 6.08 0.52 9.06
CA VAL A 12 6.47 0.58 10.47
C VAL A 12 7.56 -0.44 10.78
N PRO A 13 8.51 -0.11 11.68
CA PRO A 13 9.56 -1.07 12.06
C PRO A 13 9.04 -2.21 12.94
N ASP A 14 7.95 -1.99 13.66
CA ASP A 14 7.34 -2.96 14.58
C ASP A 14 5.81 -2.84 14.48
N LEU A 15 5.19 -3.82 13.84
CA LEU A 15 3.75 -3.80 13.57
C LEU A 15 2.92 -3.86 14.85
N SER A 16 3.33 -4.66 15.82
CA SER A 16 2.66 -4.76 17.11
C SER A 16 2.59 -3.42 17.83
N LYS A 17 3.71 -2.70 17.86
CA LYS A 17 3.77 -1.36 18.47
C LYS A 17 2.93 -0.36 17.70
N GLY A 18 3.00 -0.39 16.38
CA GLY A 18 2.18 0.48 15.53
C GLY A 18 0.70 0.27 15.76
N ALA A 19 0.26 -0.99 15.76
CA ALA A 19 -1.13 -1.35 16.03
C ALA A 19 -1.58 -0.87 17.43
N GLU A 20 -0.74 -1.04 18.44
CA GLU A 20 -1.04 -0.63 19.80
C GLU A 20 -1.19 0.89 19.93
N ILE A 21 -0.35 1.66 19.26
CA ILE A 21 -0.45 3.13 19.22
C ILE A 21 -1.84 3.54 18.67
N TYR A 22 -2.25 2.95 17.57
CA TYR A 22 -3.55 3.27 16.97
C TYR A 22 -4.72 2.85 17.88
N ARG A 23 -4.63 1.69 18.54
CA ARG A 23 -5.69 1.24 19.46
C ARG A 23 -5.78 2.09 20.71
N THR A 24 -4.67 2.33 21.39
CA THR A 24 -4.68 2.94 22.73
C THR A 24 -4.61 4.44 22.72
N MET A 25 -3.76 5.03 21.86
CA MET A 25 -3.59 6.50 21.81
C MET A 25 -4.62 7.15 20.91
N LEU A 26 -4.98 6.51 19.78
CA LEU A 26 -5.90 7.07 18.81
C LEU A 26 -7.30 6.46 18.88
N GLY A 27 -7.51 5.45 19.72
CA GLY A 27 -8.83 4.84 19.95
C GLY A 27 -9.40 4.13 18.72
N ALA A 28 -8.55 3.67 17.83
CA ALA A 28 -8.97 3.08 16.56
C ALA A 28 -9.24 1.59 16.66
N THR A 29 -10.07 1.08 15.76
CA THR A 29 -10.27 -0.35 15.54
C THR A 29 -9.20 -0.85 14.58
N VAL A 30 -8.43 -1.85 15.01
CA VAL A 30 -7.33 -2.42 14.23
C VAL A 30 -7.58 -3.90 14.01
N SER A 31 -7.44 -4.35 12.75
CA SER A 31 -7.62 -5.76 12.38
C SER A 31 -6.53 -6.66 12.96
N SER A 32 -6.78 -7.99 12.89
CA SER A 32 -5.74 -8.98 13.16
C SER A 32 -4.64 -8.90 12.11
N PRO A 33 -3.38 -9.25 12.45
CA PRO A 33 -2.30 -9.30 11.47
C PRO A 33 -2.55 -10.32 10.37
N ARG A 34 -2.16 -9.98 9.17
CA ARG A 34 -2.20 -10.87 8.00
C ARG A 34 -0.84 -10.87 7.34
N VAL A 35 -0.28 -12.07 7.12
CA VAL A 35 0.96 -12.21 6.34
C VAL A 35 0.63 -12.20 4.84
N GLU A 36 1.43 -11.46 4.09
CA GLU A 36 1.34 -11.35 2.63
C GLU A 36 2.71 -11.71 2.05
N PRO A 37 3.02 -13.03 1.93
CA PRO A 37 4.35 -13.48 1.52
C PRO A 37 4.76 -13.00 0.12
N GLU A 38 3.80 -12.92 -0.80
CA GLU A 38 4.05 -12.47 -2.17
C GLU A 38 4.47 -11.00 -2.24
N HIS A 39 4.05 -10.20 -1.26
CA HIS A 39 4.42 -8.79 -1.15
C HIS A 39 5.53 -8.54 -0.14
N GLY A 40 5.96 -9.57 0.58
CA GLY A 40 7.03 -9.46 1.57
C GLY A 40 6.69 -8.61 2.78
N VAL A 41 5.43 -8.60 3.21
CA VAL A 41 4.95 -7.78 4.32
C VAL A 41 3.98 -8.54 5.21
N THR A 42 3.87 -8.09 6.46
CA THR A 42 2.76 -8.41 7.36
C THR A 42 1.98 -7.12 7.59
N VAL A 43 0.66 -7.17 7.53
CA VAL A 43 -0.19 -5.99 7.56
C VAL A 43 -1.26 -6.06 8.63
N VAL A 44 -1.68 -4.89 9.11
CA VAL A 44 -2.96 -4.68 9.80
C VAL A 44 -3.68 -3.52 9.14
N PHE A 45 -5.01 -3.51 9.24
CA PHE A 45 -5.83 -2.41 8.77
C PHE A 45 -6.46 -1.67 9.94
N VAL A 46 -6.38 -0.35 9.89
CA VAL A 46 -7.04 0.57 10.81
C VAL A 46 -8.25 1.12 10.08
N GLU A 47 -9.44 0.75 10.53
CA GLU A 47 -10.69 1.17 9.89
C GLU A 47 -11.09 2.57 10.31
N LEU A 48 -11.37 3.42 9.33
CA LEU A 48 -11.89 4.77 9.52
C LEU A 48 -13.27 4.89 8.85
N PRO A 49 -14.09 5.89 9.23
CA PRO A 49 -15.41 6.05 8.59
C PRO A 49 -15.38 6.25 7.08
N ASN A 50 -14.31 6.84 6.53
CA ASN A 50 -14.21 7.22 5.13
C ASN A 50 -13.16 6.45 4.33
N THR A 51 -12.24 5.76 4.97
CA THR A 51 -11.18 4.95 4.33
C THR A 51 -10.53 4.07 5.39
N LYS A 52 -9.33 3.59 5.13
CA LYS A 52 -8.54 2.84 6.10
C LYS A 52 -7.07 3.18 5.97
N ILE A 53 -6.34 2.92 7.04
CA ILE A 53 -4.88 2.98 7.05
C ILE A 53 -4.36 1.55 7.06
N GLU A 54 -3.39 1.26 6.21
CA GLU A 54 -2.66 0.00 6.25
C GLU A 54 -1.34 0.24 6.96
N LEU A 55 -1.10 -0.49 8.06
CA LEU A 55 0.22 -0.54 8.67
C LEU A 55 0.92 -1.80 8.18
N LEU A 56 2.17 -1.69 7.74
CA LEU A 56 2.90 -2.83 7.22
C LEU A 56 4.34 -2.86 7.74
N GLU A 57 4.80 -4.07 8.07
CA GLU A 57 6.18 -4.32 8.45
C GLU A 57 6.82 -5.33 7.49
N PRO A 58 8.17 -5.35 7.38
CA PRO A 58 8.84 -6.32 6.51
C PRO A 58 8.57 -7.77 6.92
N LEU A 59 8.34 -8.62 5.93
CA LEU A 59 8.32 -10.07 6.08
C LEU A 59 9.47 -10.64 5.25
N GLY A 60 10.45 -11.21 5.93
CA GLY A 60 11.64 -11.77 5.28
C GLY A 60 12.71 -10.72 4.96
N GLU A 61 13.92 -11.22 4.65
CA GLU A 61 15.08 -10.37 4.40
C GLU A 61 14.99 -9.59 3.09
N ASN A 62 14.24 -10.11 2.12
CA ASN A 62 14.10 -9.52 0.79
C ASN A 62 12.84 -8.66 0.67
N SER A 63 12.26 -8.23 1.79
CA SER A 63 11.08 -7.38 1.75
C SER A 63 11.36 -6.06 1.03
N PRO A 64 10.49 -5.64 0.10
CA PRO A 64 10.69 -4.41 -0.66
C PRO A 64 10.61 -3.15 0.21
N ILE A 65 10.05 -3.22 1.43
CA ILE A 65 9.98 -2.05 2.30
C ILE A 65 11.17 -1.90 3.24
N ARG A 66 12.14 -2.83 3.23
CA ARG A 66 13.33 -2.72 4.08
C ARG A 66 14.17 -1.49 3.74
N SER A 67 14.40 -1.23 2.47
CA SER A 67 15.16 -0.04 2.05
C SER A 67 14.45 1.26 2.44
N PHE A 68 13.13 1.28 2.41
CA PHE A 68 12.34 2.42 2.89
C PHE A 68 12.59 2.67 4.38
N LEU A 69 12.54 1.60 5.20
CA LEU A 69 12.74 1.70 6.65
C LEU A 69 14.19 2.03 7.02
N GLU A 70 15.17 1.64 6.22
CA GLU A 70 16.56 2.07 6.42
C GLU A 70 16.69 3.59 6.33
N LYS A 71 15.96 4.21 5.41
CA LYS A 71 15.92 5.66 5.23
C LYS A 71 14.96 6.36 6.21
N ASN A 72 13.99 5.63 6.73
CA ASN A 72 12.95 6.13 7.62
C ASN A 72 12.80 5.17 8.81
N PRO A 73 13.78 5.17 9.75
CA PRO A 73 13.84 4.16 10.83
C PRO A 73 12.64 4.17 11.77
N SER A 74 11.96 5.30 11.90
CA SER A 74 10.76 5.43 12.73
C SER A 74 9.47 5.09 11.97
N GLY A 75 9.59 4.75 10.69
CA GLY A 75 8.45 4.54 9.81
C GLY A 75 8.06 5.78 9.03
N GLY A 76 7.02 5.67 8.23
CA GLY A 76 6.49 6.79 7.44
C GLY A 76 5.48 6.32 6.42
N ILE A 77 4.81 7.25 5.76
CA ILE A 77 3.87 6.95 4.68
C ILE A 77 4.65 6.32 3.53
N HIS A 78 4.24 5.12 3.12
CA HIS A 78 4.90 4.36 2.06
C HIS A 78 4.19 4.53 0.72
N HIS A 79 2.87 4.44 0.69
CA HIS A 79 2.10 4.63 -0.55
C HIS A 79 0.65 5.04 -0.28
N ILE A 80 -0.01 5.46 -1.35
CA ILE A 80 -1.44 5.79 -1.34
C ILE A 80 -2.10 4.90 -2.39
N CYS A 81 -3.22 4.26 -2.04
CA CYS A 81 -3.96 3.37 -2.93
C CYS A 81 -5.29 4.00 -3.33
N TYR A 82 -5.51 4.07 -4.64
CA TYR A 82 -6.79 4.49 -5.23
C TYR A 82 -7.47 3.31 -5.92
N GLU A 83 -8.80 3.32 -5.91
CA GLU A 83 -9.59 2.35 -6.66
C GLU A 83 -9.81 2.81 -8.10
N VAL A 84 -9.84 1.86 -9.02
CA VAL A 84 -10.17 2.09 -10.43
C VAL A 84 -11.21 1.05 -10.87
N ALA A 85 -12.07 1.43 -11.79
CA ALA A 85 -13.13 0.54 -12.28
C ALA A 85 -12.57 -0.64 -13.08
N ASP A 86 -11.53 -0.39 -13.90
CA ASP A 86 -10.88 -1.40 -14.73
C ASP A 86 -9.37 -1.16 -14.70
N ILE A 87 -8.65 -2.03 -14.01
CA ILE A 87 -7.22 -1.86 -13.80
C ILE A 87 -6.40 -2.04 -15.10
N TYR A 88 -6.86 -2.87 -16.01
CA TYR A 88 -6.18 -3.07 -17.30
C TYR A 88 -6.33 -1.85 -18.20
N ASP A 89 -7.52 -1.28 -18.24
CA ASP A 89 -7.78 -0.04 -18.97
C ASP A 89 -6.99 1.13 -18.37
N ALA A 90 -6.98 1.26 -17.04
CA ALA A 90 -6.20 2.26 -16.33
C ALA A 90 -4.70 2.12 -16.64
N ARG A 91 -4.16 0.91 -16.57
CA ARG A 91 -2.77 0.62 -16.92
C ARG A 91 -2.44 1.10 -18.33
N ASP A 92 -3.26 0.71 -19.31
CA ASP A 92 -3.01 1.01 -20.73
C ASP A 92 -3.06 2.52 -21.00
N LYS A 93 -4.02 3.21 -20.39
CA LYS A 93 -4.12 4.68 -20.48
C LYS A 93 -2.93 5.39 -19.85
N LEU A 94 -2.46 4.92 -18.70
CA LEU A 94 -1.32 5.49 -18.02
C LEU A 94 -0.03 5.29 -18.81
N LYS A 95 0.18 4.09 -19.35
CA LYS A 95 1.33 3.82 -20.22
C LYS A 95 1.30 4.69 -21.48
N ALA A 96 0.14 4.84 -22.10
CA ALA A 96 -0.01 5.71 -23.28
C ALA A 96 0.30 7.18 -22.96
N ALA A 97 0.03 7.61 -21.73
CA ALA A 97 0.36 8.95 -21.24
C ALA A 97 1.82 9.11 -20.78
N GLY A 98 2.63 8.05 -20.86
CA GLY A 98 4.05 8.08 -20.50
C GLY A 98 4.38 7.76 -19.07
N ALA A 99 3.40 7.33 -18.27
CA ALA A 99 3.64 6.91 -16.89
C ALA A 99 4.29 5.53 -16.81
N ARG A 100 5.14 5.34 -15.82
CA ARG A 100 5.84 4.08 -15.58
C ARG A 100 5.04 3.22 -14.59
N VAL A 101 4.62 2.04 -15.05
CA VAL A 101 4.04 1.01 -14.22
C VAL A 101 5.17 0.11 -13.75
N LEU A 102 5.28 -0.09 -12.43
CA LEU A 102 6.35 -0.91 -11.85
C LEU A 102 6.15 -2.40 -12.15
N GLY A 103 7.26 -3.14 -12.15
CA GLY A 103 7.27 -4.56 -12.50
C GLY A 103 7.08 -4.76 -14.01
N ASP A 104 6.44 -5.85 -14.39
CA ASP A 104 6.18 -6.20 -15.78
C ASP A 104 4.87 -5.61 -16.34
N GLY A 105 4.15 -4.84 -15.53
CA GLY A 105 2.85 -4.28 -15.91
C GLY A 105 1.67 -5.23 -15.79
N THR A 106 1.90 -6.45 -15.32
CA THR A 106 0.82 -7.40 -15.05
C THR A 106 0.27 -7.14 -13.64
N PRO A 107 -1.05 -6.89 -13.48
CA PRO A 107 -1.64 -6.76 -12.15
C PRO A 107 -1.44 -8.01 -11.31
N LYS A 108 -1.13 -7.80 -10.02
CA LYS A 108 -0.96 -8.88 -9.04
C LYS A 108 -2.08 -8.78 -8.01
N ILE A 109 -2.34 -9.88 -7.32
CA ILE A 109 -3.37 -9.90 -6.28
C ILE A 109 -2.82 -9.26 -5.01
N GLY A 110 -3.51 -8.23 -4.53
CA GLY A 110 -3.15 -7.52 -3.31
C GLY A 110 -3.84 -8.06 -2.05
N ALA A 111 -3.71 -7.31 -0.96
CA ALA A 111 -4.18 -7.71 0.37
C ALA A 111 -5.70 -7.95 0.45
N HIS A 112 -6.47 -7.34 -0.43
CA HIS A 112 -7.94 -7.51 -0.48
C HIS A 112 -8.40 -8.58 -1.46
N GLY A 113 -7.48 -9.36 -2.02
CA GLY A 113 -7.80 -10.37 -3.02
C GLY A 113 -8.16 -9.82 -4.39
N LYS A 114 -7.82 -8.58 -4.66
CA LYS A 114 -8.12 -7.88 -5.92
C LYS A 114 -6.85 -7.53 -6.67
N PRO A 115 -6.91 -7.40 -8.01
CA PRO A 115 -5.74 -6.99 -8.80
C PRO A 115 -5.25 -5.60 -8.43
N VAL A 116 -3.94 -5.46 -8.30
CA VAL A 116 -3.28 -4.18 -7.98
C VAL A 116 -2.10 -3.93 -8.93
N LEU A 117 -1.74 -2.65 -9.08
CA LEU A 117 -0.56 -2.16 -9.77
C LEU A 117 0.08 -1.06 -8.96
N PHE A 118 1.40 -0.91 -9.11
CA PHE A 118 2.14 0.21 -8.55
C PHE A 118 2.69 1.11 -9.65
N LEU A 119 2.66 2.42 -9.41
CA LEU A 119 3.11 3.44 -10.33
C LEU A 119 4.36 4.14 -9.77
N HIS A 120 5.32 4.44 -10.64
CA HIS A 120 6.59 5.02 -10.23
C HIS A 120 6.41 6.40 -9.57
N PRO A 121 6.98 6.63 -8.37
CA PRO A 121 6.78 7.88 -7.64
C PRO A 121 7.25 9.14 -8.37
N LYS A 122 8.25 9.04 -9.24
CA LYS A 122 8.72 10.20 -10.01
C LYS A 122 7.67 10.75 -10.99
N ASP A 123 6.70 9.94 -11.38
CA ASP A 123 5.61 10.36 -12.26
C ASP A 123 4.39 10.86 -11.49
N PHE A 124 4.38 10.70 -10.16
CA PHE A 124 3.21 10.96 -9.31
C PHE A 124 3.59 11.78 -8.07
N CYS A 125 4.22 12.92 -8.30
CA CYS A 125 4.52 13.92 -7.26
C CYS A 125 5.40 13.37 -6.12
N GLY A 126 6.30 12.43 -6.43
CA GLY A 126 7.20 11.84 -5.43
C GLY A 126 6.52 10.80 -4.53
N THR A 127 5.30 10.39 -4.85
CA THR A 127 4.51 9.45 -4.07
C THR A 127 4.35 8.13 -4.81
N LEU A 128 4.68 7.03 -4.17
CA LEU A 128 4.35 5.70 -4.69
C LEU A 128 2.83 5.54 -4.67
N VAL A 129 2.24 5.27 -5.83
CA VAL A 129 0.81 5.11 -6.00
C VAL A 129 0.49 3.66 -6.30
N GLU A 130 -0.47 3.11 -5.56
CA GLU A 130 -1.08 1.82 -5.85
C GLU A 130 -2.45 2.05 -6.47
N LEU A 131 -2.78 1.26 -7.47
CA LEU A 131 -4.14 1.17 -8.02
C LEU A 131 -4.70 -0.20 -7.70
N GLU A 132 -5.94 -0.25 -7.25
CA GLU A 132 -6.65 -1.48 -6.95
C GLU A 132 -7.94 -1.54 -7.74
N GLN A 133 -8.22 -2.71 -8.30
CA GLN A 133 -9.51 -2.96 -8.96
C GLN A 133 -10.66 -2.80 -7.96
N ALA A 134 -11.62 -1.98 -8.29
CA ALA A 134 -12.80 -1.77 -7.45
C ALA A 134 -13.66 -3.05 -7.30
#